data_008d61849e63214a8352a973ab2119d4
#
_entry.id   008d61849e63214a8352a973ab2119d4
#
_cell.length_a   1.000
_cell.length_b   1.000
_cell.length_c   1.000
_cell.angle_alpha   90.00
_cell.angle_beta   90.00
_cell.angle_gamma   90.00
#
_symmetry.space_group_name_H-M   'P 1'
#
loop_
_entity.id
_entity.type
_entity.pdbx_description
1 polymer ?
#
loop_
_entity_poly.entity_id
_entity_poly.type
_entity_poly.pdbx_seq_one_letter_code
_entity_poly.pdbx_strand_id
1 'polypeptide(L)' 'MKYKVLKDFPTADGVLYEGEVVKQWDAFTTSKNLRVKDTMGRIWNVPKKLLQRTENEKNK' A
#
# COMPACT_ATOMS: atom_id res chain seq x y z
N MET A 1 -6.35 -0.56 -7.89
CA MET A 1 -5.83 -1.79 -7.28
C MET A 1 -5.66 -1.62 -5.80
N LYS A 2 -6.01 -2.62 -5.06
CA LYS A 2 -5.89 -2.61 -3.62
C LYS A 2 -4.78 -3.53 -3.16
N TYR A 3 -4.15 -3.17 -2.06
CA TYR A 3 -3.06 -3.94 -1.49
C TYR A 3 -3.22 -4.03 0.00
N LYS A 4 -2.70 -5.11 0.56
CA LYS A 4 -2.65 -5.31 2.00
C LYS A 4 -1.21 -5.15 2.45
N VAL A 5 -1.01 -4.43 3.54
CA VAL A 5 0.31 -4.21 4.10
C VAL A 5 0.75 -5.45 4.87
N LEU A 6 1.92 -5.98 4.52
CA LEU A 6 2.39 -7.25 5.09
C LEU A 6 3.19 -7.08 6.37
N LYS A 7 3.74 -5.90 6.60
CA LYS A 7 4.51 -5.59 7.80
C LYS A 7 4.37 -4.13 8.13
N ASP A 8 4.55 -3.78 9.39
CA ASP A 8 4.57 -2.38 9.79
C ASP A 8 5.64 -1.63 9.00
N PHE A 9 5.28 -0.43 8.56
CA PHE A 9 6.18 0.39 7.76
C PHE A 9 6.28 1.78 8.42
N PRO A 10 7.25 1.97 9.32
CA PRO A 10 7.40 3.26 10.00
C PRO A 10 8.07 4.28 9.09
N THR A 11 7.61 5.53 9.19
CA THR A 11 8.20 6.64 8.47
C THR A 11 8.29 7.83 9.41
N ALA A 12 8.92 8.90 8.92
CA ALA A 12 9.01 10.13 9.71
C ALA A 12 7.63 10.72 10.00
N ASP A 13 6.63 10.43 9.17
CA ASP A 13 5.29 10.99 9.31
C ASP A 13 4.33 10.07 10.04
N GLY A 14 4.76 8.89 10.41
CA GLY A 14 3.90 7.94 11.08
C GLY A 14 4.19 6.52 10.66
N VAL A 15 3.29 5.62 11.00
CA VAL A 15 3.46 4.21 10.72
C VAL A 15 2.28 3.69 9.91
N LEU A 16 2.58 2.96 8.85
CA LEU A 16 1.58 2.22 8.10
C LEU A 16 1.60 0.80 8.65
N TYR A 17 0.51 0.38 9.27
CA TYR A 17 0.52 -0.86 10.05
C TYR A 17 0.20 -2.08 9.22
N GLU A 18 0.74 -3.19 9.65
CA GLU A 18 0.46 -4.49 9.06
C GLU A 18 -1.05 -4.73 9.02
N GLY A 19 -1.53 -5.27 7.92
CA GLY A 19 -2.95 -5.60 7.78
C GLY A 19 -3.81 -4.50 7.21
N GLU A 20 -3.28 -3.28 7.11
CA GLU A 20 -4.04 -2.20 6.51
C GLU A 20 -4.23 -2.43 5.02
N VAL A 21 -5.37 -1.99 4.51
CA VAL A 21 -5.66 -2.08 3.08
C VAL A 21 -5.51 -0.69 2.49
N VAL A 22 -4.72 -0.59 1.43
CA VAL A 22 -4.43 0.67 0.78
C VAL A 22 -4.71 0.54 -0.71
N LYS A 23 -4.87 1.68 -1.38
CA LYS A 23 -5.11 1.71 -2.81
C LYS A 23 -3.89 2.30 -3.51
N GLN A 24 -3.62 1.83 -4.71
CA GLN A 24 -2.60 2.46 -5.54
C GLN A 24 -3.02 3.90 -5.82
N TRP A 25 -2.12 4.84 -5.53
CA TRP A 25 -2.45 6.26 -5.64
C TRP A 25 -2.46 6.73 -7.08
N ASP A 26 -1.39 6.42 -7.81
CA ASP A 26 -1.29 6.87 -9.19
C ASP A 26 -0.47 5.86 -9.99
N ALA A 27 -0.26 6.19 -11.26
CA ALA A 27 0.48 5.31 -12.15
C ALA A 27 1.99 5.40 -11.96
N PHE A 28 2.46 6.40 -11.23
CA PHE A 28 3.88 6.55 -11.01
C PHE A 28 4.34 5.59 -9.95
N THR A 29 5.14 4.64 -10.36
CA THR A 29 5.67 3.66 -9.45
C THR A 29 7.07 3.33 -9.94
N THR A 30 7.98 3.08 -9.01
CA THR A 30 9.31 2.65 -9.38
C THR A 30 9.34 1.14 -9.43
N SER A 31 10.49 0.58 -9.81
CA SER A 31 10.61 -0.86 -9.81
C SER A 31 10.55 -1.45 -8.41
N LYS A 32 10.81 -0.66 -7.38
CA LYS A 32 10.87 -1.17 -6.02
C LYS A 32 9.74 -0.67 -5.13
N ASN A 33 9.19 0.50 -5.41
CA ASN A 33 8.21 1.13 -4.53
C ASN A 33 6.92 1.43 -5.26
N LEU A 34 5.85 1.50 -4.50
CA LEU A 34 4.54 1.83 -5.02
C LEU A 34 3.94 2.93 -4.16
N ARG A 35 3.33 3.91 -4.79
CA ARG A 35 2.63 4.96 -4.07
C ARG A 35 1.20 4.54 -3.81
N VAL A 36 0.82 4.55 -2.55
CA VAL A 36 -0.51 4.10 -2.14
C VAL A 36 -1.16 5.14 -1.24
N LYS A 37 -2.48 5.06 -1.16
CA LYS A 37 -3.27 5.94 -0.31
C LYS A 37 -4.02 5.09 0.68
N ASP A 38 -3.94 5.46 1.96
CA ASP A 38 -4.62 4.71 3.00
C ASP A 38 -6.05 5.22 3.17
N THR A 39 -6.78 4.62 4.12
CA THR A 39 -8.17 4.98 4.36
C THR A 39 -8.33 6.38 4.94
N MET A 40 -7.26 6.93 5.49
CA MET A 40 -7.29 8.28 6.04
C MET A 40 -6.95 9.33 4.98
N GLY A 41 -6.62 8.91 3.78
CA GLY A 41 -6.29 9.83 2.71
C GLY A 41 -4.82 10.20 2.61
N ARG A 42 -3.96 9.56 3.38
CA ARG A 42 -2.53 9.83 3.33
C ARG A 42 -1.85 9.02 2.25
N ILE A 43 -0.84 9.61 1.65
CA ILE A 43 -0.07 8.97 0.59
C ILE A 43 1.21 8.41 1.17
N TRP A 44 1.50 7.15 0.82
CA TRP A 44 2.69 6.46 1.31
C TRP A 44 3.46 5.92 0.13
N ASN A 45 4.79 5.99 0.22
CA ASN A 45 5.67 5.41 -0.79
C ASN A 45 6.27 4.14 -0.19
N VAL A 46 5.69 2.99 -0.51
CA VAL A 46 5.93 1.73 0.19
C VAL A 46 6.67 0.76 -0.71
N PRO A 47 7.67 0.04 -0.18
CA PRO A 47 8.31 -1.02 -0.97
C PRO A 47 7.29 -2.06 -1.39
N LYS A 48 7.34 -2.46 -2.65
CA LYS A 48 6.36 -3.43 -3.18
C LYS A 48 6.38 -4.74 -2.43
N LYS A 49 7.53 -5.12 -1.88
CA LYS A 49 7.64 -6.38 -1.15
C LYS A 49 6.83 -6.38 0.14
N LEU A 50 6.41 -5.22 0.62
CA LEU A 50 5.56 -5.13 1.81
C LEU A 50 4.08 -5.11 1.47
N LEU A 51 3.73 -5.24 0.21
CA LEU A 51 2.35 -5.14 -0.25
C LEU A 51 1.93 -6.43 -0.93
N GLN A 52 0.68 -6.82 -0.70
CA GLN A 52 0.08 -7.98 -1.35
C GLN A 52 -1.22 -7.53 -1.99
N ARG A 53 -1.43 -7.91 -3.25
CA ARG A 53 -2.66 -7.56 -3.94
C ARG A 53 -3.85 -8.28 -3.33
N THR A 54 -4.95 -7.58 -3.24
CA THR A 54 -6.15 -8.14 -2.64
C THR A 54 -7.36 -8.11 -3.55
N GLU A 55 -7.26 -7.48 -4.71
CA GLU A 55 -8.46 -7.29 -5.53
C GLU A 55 -8.91 -8.55 -6.22
N ASN A 56 -8.14 -9.59 -6.20
CA ASN A 56 -8.52 -10.80 -6.90
C ASN A 56 -9.65 -11.53 -6.23
N GLU A 57 -9.98 -11.17 -5.03
CA GLU A 57 -11.04 -11.91 -4.39
C GLU A 57 -12.38 -11.44 -4.78
N LYS A 58 -12.48 -10.49 -5.61
CA LYS A 58 -13.76 -10.17 -6.06
C LYS A 58 -14.06 -10.72 -7.36
N ASN A 59 -13.47 -11.31 -7.89
CA ASN A 59 -13.80 -11.81 -9.12
C ASN A 59 -14.82 -12.64 -9.28
N LYS A 60 -14.77 -12.45 -8.81
CA LYS A 60 -15.51 -13.00 -8.77
C LYS A 60 -16.23 -12.84 -8.95
#